data_857c078db5b93aedbdcd8296d4606e8e
#
_entry.id   857c078db5b93aedbdcd8296d4606e8e
#
_cell.length_a   1.000
_cell.length_b   1.000
_cell.length_c   1.000
_cell.angle_alpha   90.00
_cell.angle_beta   90.00
_cell.angle_gamma   90.00
#
_symmetry.space_group_name_H-M   'P 1'
#
loop_
_entity.id
_entity.type
_entity.pdbx_description
1 polymer ?
#
loop_
_entity_poly.entity_id
_entity_poly.type
_entity_poly.pdbx_seq_one_letter_code
_entity_poly.pdbx_strand_id
1 'polypeptide(L)'
;LPIREKGKTVLLNQDDIVYCESQGKKVFICTKDGTGYLSNYTLNELESRLDHTNFFRAHQAFIVNLNYIKEIVNFGEGSYILHLNNGAKNIILSRSRAKQLRQKMGIQ
;
A
#
# COMPACT_ATOMS: atom_id res chain seq x y z
N LEU A 1 10.41 -5.00 -9.21
CA LEU A 1 10.44 -3.53 -9.11
C LEU A 1 11.85 -3.06 -8.74
N PRO A 2 12.56 -2.39 -9.65
CA PRO A 2 13.92 -1.92 -9.35
C PRO A 2 13.88 -0.66 -8.48
N ILE A 3 14.70 -0.65 -7.42
CA ILE A 3 14.87 0.49 -6.53
C ILE A 3 16.35 0.88 -6.56
N ARG A 4 16.62 2.14 -6.89
CA ARG A 4 18.00 2.65 -6.90
C ARG A 4 18.38 3.13 -5.51
N GLU A 5 19.47 2.58 -5.01
CA GLU A 5 20.11 3.02 -3.77
C GLU A 5 21.55 3.39 -4.05
N LYS A 6 22.25 3.89 -3.03
CA LYS A 6 23.65 4.32 -3.17
C LYS A 6 24.51 3.19 -3.75
N GLY A 7 24.95 3.38 -4.99
CA GLY A 7 25.87 2.48 -5.66
C GLY A 7 25.29 1.12 -6.06
N LYS A 8 23.98 0.91 -5.91
CA LYS A 8 23.36 -0.36 -6.29
C LYS A 8 21.91 -0.17 -6.71
N THR A 9 21.39 -1.20 -7.37
CA THR A 9 19.96 -1.31 -7.67
C THR A 9 19.42 -2.56 -6.98
N VAL A 10 18.41 -2.39 -6.16
CA VAL A 10 17.72 -3.49 -5.48
C VAL A 10 16.54 -3.90 -6.34
N LEU A 11 16.40 -5.20 -6.61
CA LEU A 11 15.27 -5.73 -7.36
C LEU A 11 14.26 -6.31 -6.37
N LEU A 12 13.21 -5.55 -6.08
CA LEU A 12 12.17 -5.98 -5.15
C LEU A 12 11.17 -6.88 -5.83
N ASN A 13 10.85 -8.01 -5.18
CA ASN A 13 9.71 -8.81 -5.55
C ASN A 13 8.44 -8.09 -5.09
N GLN A 14 7.49 -7.88 -6.00
CA GLN A 14 6.24 -7.19 -5.66
C GLN A 14 5.49 -7.90 -4.53
N ASP A 15 5.53 -9.23 -4.50
CA ASP A 15 4.85 -10.01 -3.46
C ASP A 15 5.36 -9.70 -2.05
N ASP A 16 6.56 -9.16 -1.92
CA ASP A 16 7.15 -8.80 -0.64
C ASP A 16 6.77 -7.39 -0.18
N ILE A 17 6.17 -6.59 -1.03
CA ILE A 17 5.78 -5.22 -0.70
C ILE A 17 4.48 -5.23 0.09
N VAL A 18 4.49 -4.62 1.28
CA VAL A 18 3.32 -4.51 2.14
C VAL A 18 2.52 -3.26 1.81
N TYR A 19 3.20 -2.11 1.75
CA TYR A 19 2.56 -0.85 1.38
C TYR A 19 3.58 0.13 0.83
N CYS A 20 3.07 1.16 0.16
CA CYS A 20 3.84 2.30 -0.31
C CYS A 20 3.20 3.57 0.22
N GLU A 21 4.02 4.50 0.69
CA GLU A 21 3.56 5.75 1.27
C GLU A 21 4.29 6.94 0.67
N SER A 22 3.54 7.94 0.24
CA SER A 22 4.11 9.19 -0.23
C SER A 22 4.76 9.95 0.93
N GLN A 23 6.03 10.31 0.79
CA GLN A 23 6.78 11.10 1.77
C GLN A 23 7.48 12.24 1.04
N GLY A 24 6.81 13.38 0.94
CA GLY A 24 7.32 14.51 0.18
C GLY A 24 7.46 14.15 -1.30
N LYS A 25 8.68 14.33 -1.84
CA LYS A 25 8.97 14.04 -3.25
C LYS A 25 9.32 12.58 -3.51
N LYS A 26 9.37 11.77 -2.45
CA LYS A 26 9.75 10.36 -2.55
C LYS A 26 8.60 9.47 -2.09
N VAL A 27 8.70 8.19 -2.40
CA VAL A 27 7.75 7.18 -1.92
C VAL A 27 8.52 6.16 -1.10
N PHE A 28 8.05 5.95 0.13
CA PHE A 28 8.56 4.93 1.02
C PHE A 28 7.88 3.60 0.70
N ILE A 29 8.67 2.55 0.49
CA ILE A 29 8.18 1.21 0.21
C ILE A 29 8.56 0.30 1.38
N CYS A 30 7.55 -0.25 2.05
CA CYS A 30 7.74 -1.16 3.18
C CYS A 30 7.58 -2.59 2.73
N THR A 31 8.56 -3.43 3.06
CA THR A 31 8.52 -4.86 2.72
C THR A 31 8.17 -5.71 3.94
N LYS A 32 7.84 -6.98 3.68
CA LYS A 32 7.32 -7.91 4.70
C LYS A 32 8.29 -8.18 5.85
N ASP A 33 9.59 -8.02 5.61
CA ASP A 33 10.62 -8.22 6.66
C ASP A 33 10.89 -6.95 7.47
N GLY A 34 10.10 -5.88 7.23
CA GLY A 34 10.26 -4.60 7.91
C GLY A 34 11.25 -3.66 7.27
N THR A 35 11.96 -4.08 6.22
CA THR A 35 12.89 -3.20 5.51
C THR A 35 12.11 -2.15 4.74
N GLY A 36 12.57 -0.90 4.83
CA GLY A 36 12.00 0.22 4.09
C GLY A 36 12.95 0.73 3.04
N TYR A 37 12.39 1.16 1.91
CA TYR A 37 13.16 1.73 0.81
C TYR A 37 12.55 3.08 0.42
N LEU A 38 13.38 4.11 0.30
CA LEU A 38 12.94 5.38 -0.29
C LEU A 38 13.21 5.32 -1.78
N SER A 39 12.16 5.48 -2.57
CA SER A 39 12.25 5.43 -4.02
C SER A 39 11.99 6.80 -4.64
N ASN A 40 12.46 6.99 -5.85
CA ASN A 40 12.18 8.19 -6.65
C ASN A 40 10.90 8.04 -7.49
N TYR A 41 10.19 6.92 -7.37
CA TYR A 41 8.89 6.76 -8.01
C TYR A 41 7.88 7.70 -7.37
N THR A 42 6.91 8.15 -8.16
CA THR A 42 5.68 8.73 -7.61
C THR A 42 4.71 7.61 -7.28
N LEU A 43 3.71 7.89 -6.43
CA LEU A 43 2.66 6.90 -6.19
C LEU A 43 1.89 6.55 -7.46
N ASN A 44 1.67 7.53 -8.34
CA ASN A 44 0.98 7.28 -9.60
C ASN A 44 1.78 6.33 -10.50
N GLU A 45 3.10 6.50 -10.54
CA GLU A 45 3.97 5.58 -11.28
C GLU A 45 3.91 4.16 -10.70
N LEU A 46 3.96 4.05 -9.37
CA LEU A 46 3.86 2.75 -8.71
C LEU A 46 2.50 2.11 -8.92
N GLU A 47 1.44 2.90 -8.88
CA GLU A 47 0.10 2.40 -9.16
C GLU A 47 0.00 1.77 -10.54
N SER A 48 0.69 2.36 -11.53
CA SER A 48 0.72 1.83 -12.89
C SER A 48 1.59 0.58 -13.02
N ARG A 49 2.67 0.49 -12.23
CA ARG A 49 3.64 -0.61 -12.35
C ARG A 49 3.28 -1.85 -11.55
N LEU A 50 2.63 -1.65 -10.39
CA LEU A 50 2.28 -2.76 -9.52
C LEU A 50 1.07 -3.53 -10.04
N ASP A 51 1.03 -4.82 -9.76
CA ASP A 51 -0.04 -5.71 -10.20
C ASP A 51 -1.37 -5.27 -9.60
N HIS A 52 -2.30 -4.86 -10.44
CA HIS A 52 -3.62 -4.38 -10.02
C HIS A 52 -4.46 -5.45 -9.34
N THR A 53 -4.15 -6.73 -9.53
CA THR A 53 -4.83 -7.82 -8.83
C THR A 53 -4.53 -7.78 -7.34
N ASN A 54 -3.31 -7.42 -6.96
CA ASN A 54 -2.82 -7.50 -5.59
C ASN A 54 -2.69 -6.16 -4.89
N PHE A 55 -2.68 -5.05 -5.62
CA PHE A 55 -2.44 -3.73 -5.04
C PHE A 55 -3.63 -2.81 -5.23
N PHE A 56 -3.86 -1.97 -4.23
CA PHE A 56 -5.00 -1.04 -4.22
C PHE A 56 -4.56 0.33 -3.72
N ARG A 57 -4.96 1.38 -4.45
CA ARG A 57 -4.74 2.75 -4.01
C ARG A 57 -5.75 3.08 -2.92
N ALA A 58 -5.33 2.91 -1.67
CA ALA A 58 -6.22 3.05 -0.51
C ALA A 58 -6.48 4.50 -0.11
N HIS A 59 -5.57 5.39 -0.48
CA HIS A 59 -5.59 6.80 -0.10
C HIS A 59 -4.73 7.56 -1.09
N GLN A 60 -4.82 8.90 -1.13
CA GLN A 60 -3.94 9.70 -1.97
C GLN A 60 -2.46 9.44 -1.67
N ALA A 61 -2.16 9.12 -0.41
CA ALA A 61 -0.79 8.93 0.06
C ALA A 61 -0.37 7.46 0.18
N PHE A 62 -1.27 6.50 -0.09
CA PHE A 62 -0.99 5.08 0.18
C PHE A 62 -1.44 4.14 -0.92
N ILE A 63 -0.57 3.17 -1.23
CA ILE A 63 -0.92 1.95 -1.97
C ILE A 63 -0.69 0.78 -1.02
N VAL A 64 -1.62 -0.17 -0.96
CA VAL A 64 -1.51 -1.34 -0.09
C VAL A 64 -1.53 -2.62 -0.90
N ASN A 65 -0.83 -3.62 -0.41
CA ASN A 65 -0.91 -4.99 -0.93
C ASN A 65 -2.07 -5.70 -0.22
N LEU A 66 -3.05 -6.16 -0.99
CA LEU A 66 -4.25 -6.79 -0.45
C LEU A 66 -3.94 -8.03 0.37
N ASN A 67 -2.85 -8.72 0.05
CA ASN A 67 -2.45 -9.95 0.76
C ASN A 67 -1.97 -9.69 2.19
N TYR A 68 -1.69 -8.44 2.54
CA TYR A 68 -1.23 -8.06 3.88
C TYR A 68 -2.30 -7.33 4.68
N ILE A 69 -3.53 -7.25 4.19
CA ILE A 69 -4.63 -6.67 4.95
C ILE A 69 -5.07 -7.68 6.00
N LYS A 70 -5.05 -7.24 7.26
CA LYS A 70 -5.52 -8.02 8.39
C LYS A 70 -7.01 -7.84 8.60
N GLU A 71 -7.47 -6.60 8.63
CA GLU A 71 -8.88 -6.30 8.89
C GLU A 71 -9.24 -4.89 8.43
N ILE A 72 -10.54 -4.70 8.20
CA ILE A 72 -11.12 -3.39 7.87
C ILE A 72 -12.10 -3.10 9.01
N VAL A 73 -11.87 -2.02 9.75
CA VAL A 73 -12.68 -1.67 10.93
C VAL A 73 -13.52 -0.44 10.63
N ASN A 74 -14.82 -0.56 10.85
CA ASN A 74 -15.74 0.58 10.81
C ASN A 74 -15.76 1.20 12.22
N PHE A 75 -15.36 2.46 12.33
CA PHE A 75 -15.34 3.14 13.63
C PHE A 75 -16.27 4.35 13.70
N GLY A 76 -17.30 4.38 12.86
CA GLY A 76 -18.35 5.42 12.90
C GLY A 76 -18.65 5.95 11.51
N GLU A 77 -19.81 6.45 11.32
CA GLU A 77 -20.43 7.18 10.20
C GLU A 77 -19.65 7.19 8.87
N GLY A 78 -19.30 6.02 8.35
CA GLY A 78 -18.60 5.90 7.08
C GLY A 78 -17.10 6.08 7.18
N SER A 79 -16.56 6.08 8.39
CA SER A 79 -15.11 6.11 8.61
C SER A 79 -14.60 4.69 8.85
N TYR A 80 -13.51 4.34 8.18
CA TYR A 80 -12.94 3.00 8.22
C TYR A 80 -11.44 3.09 8.44
N ILE A 81 -10.91 2.12 9.18
CA ILE A 81 -9.47 1.96 9.35
C ILE A 81 -9.07 0.62 8.74
N LEU A 82 -8.05 0.65 7.90
CA LEU A 82 -7.44 -0.53 7.32
C LEU A 82 -6.23 -0.89 8.17
N HIS A 83 -6.25 -2.09 8.78
CA HIS A 83 -5.12 -2.61 9.52
C HIS A 83 -4.34 -3.58 8.66
N LEU A 84 -3.04 -3.35 8.54
CA LEU A 84 -2.14 -4.24 7.82
C LEU A 84 -1.50 -5.24 8.79
N ASN A 85 -1.14 -6.40 8.26
CA ASN A 85 -0.42 -7.42 9.02
C ASN A 85 0.87 -6.86 9.60
N ASN A 86 1.31 -7.43 10.71
CA ASN A 86 2.54 -7.04 11.41
C ASN A 86 2.49 -5.66 12.04
N GLY A 87 1.30 -5.04 12.16
CA GLY A 87 1.18 -3.70 12.72
C GLY A 87 1.92 -2.64 11.94
N ALA A 88 2.21 -2.91 10.65
CA ALA A 88 3.04 -2.04 9.84
C ALA A 88 2.46 -0.64 9.70
N LYS A 89 1.14 -0.56 9.51
CA LYS A 89 0.48 0.72 9.31
C LYS A 89 -1.03 0.59 9.48
N ASN A 90 -1.65 1.68 9.96
CA ASN A 90 -3.10 1.82 9.98
C ASN A 90 -3.45 2.94 9.01
N ILE A 91 -4.36 2.68 8.08
CA ILE A 91 -4.70 3.60 7.02
C ILE A 91 -6.18 3.93 7.09
N ILE A 92 -6.48 5.24 7.16
CA ILE A 92 -7.87 5.70 7.17
C ILE A 92 -8.41 5.66 5.76
N LEU A 93 -9.55 5.01 5.58
CA LEU A 93 -10.24 4.93 4.30
C LEU A 93 -11.46 5.84 4.32
N SER A 94 -11.70 6.53 3.20
CA SER A 94 -13.00 7.17 2.97
C SER A 94 -14.06 6.10 2.75
N ARG A 95 -15.34 6.48 2.87
CA ARG A 95 -16.46 5.57 2.61
C ARG A 95 -16.36 4.98 1.20
N SER A 96 -16.06 5.82 0.21
CA SER A 96 -16.01 5.36 -1.18
C SER A 96 -14.84 4.39 -1.41
N ARG A 97 -13.68 4.67 -0.82
CA ARG A 97 -12.52 3.78 -0.93
C ARG A 97 -12.77 2.44 -0.23
N ALA A 98 -13.41 2.47 0.93
CA ALA A 98 -13.78 1.24 1.63
C ALA A 98 -14.74 0.39 0.81
N LYS A 99 -15.71 1.04 0.14
CA LYS A 99 -16.63 0.33 -0.74
C LYS A 99 -15.90 -0.30 -1.92
N GLN A 100 -14.99 0.46 -2.56
CA GLN A 100 -14.19 -0.05 -3.68
C GLN A 100 -13.33 -1.24 -3.24
N LEU A 101 -12.72 -1.14 -2.06
CA LEU A 101 -11.87 -2.21 -1.53
C LEU A 101 -12.67 -3.49 -1.30
N ARG A 102 -13.84 -3.37 -0.65
CA ARG A 102 -14.69 -4.53 -0.41
C ARG A 102 -15.14 -5.19 -1.70
N GLN A 103 -15.50 -4.38 -2.71
CA GLN A 103 -15.87 -4.90 -4.01
C GLN A 103 -14.71 -5.65 -4.67
N LYS A 104 -13.53 -5.05 -4.61
CA LYS A 104 -12.32 -5.65 -5.18
C LYS A 104 -11.97 -6.98 -4.52
N MET A 105 -12.19 -7.09 -3.23
CA MET A 105 -11.89 -8.31 -2.46
C MET A 105 -13.05 -9.31 -2.46
N GLY A 106 -14.18 -8.98 -3.08
CA GLY A 106 -15.35 -9.85 -3.09
C GLY A 106 -16.08 -9.94 -1.76
N ILE A 107 -15.96 -8.94 -0.90
CA ILE A 107 -16.62 -8.89 0.40
C ILE A 107 -17.96 -8.16 0.25
N GLN A 108 -18.98 -8.73 0.85
CA GLN A 108 -20.33 -8.13 0.84
C GLN A 108 -20.61 -7.32 2.09
#